data_5a4739c83c80ebd01e9545a214561ae4
#
_entry.id   5a4739c83c80ebd01e9545a214561ae4
#
_cell.length_a   1.000
_cell.length_b   1.000
_cell.length_c   1.000
_cell.angle_alpha   90.00
_cell.angle_beta   90.00
_cell.angle_gamma   90.00
#
_symmetry.space_group_name_H-M   'P 1'
#
loop_
_entity.id
_entity.type
_entity.pdbx_description
1 polymer ?
#
loop_
_entity_poly.entity_id
_entity_poly.type
_entity_poly.pdbx_seq_one_letter_code
_entity_poly.pdbx_strand_id
1 'polypeptide(L)'
;MNVDNWESSFAIDNSSRTKRKRQKARLPVIQRLSFSVGNFLNDAVAGAWASYLIIFQTKVLGMSNRGVGILSIIVFLIDAVVSLFVGYVCDNVKFPFCAERYGKRKSFHLLGTILVAGFFPLLMMPCFICGSDSSEWKMLVYYGTIMITHNIGWALAQITHLALIPETAKRPREMVELHALRWEEVCYII
;
A
#
# COMPACT_ATOMS: atom_id res chain seq x y z
N MET A 1 -9.19 -15.72 58.38
CA MET A 1 -8.75 -16.12 57.04
C MET A 1 -9.78 -15.51 56.10
N ASN A 2 -9.40 -14.41 55.38
CA ASN A 2 -10.37 -13.51 54.73
C ASN A 2 -10.80 -14.11 53.38
N VAL A 3 -12.06 -14.46 53.23
CA VAL A 3 -12.66 -15.04 52.03
C VAL A 3 -12.50 -14.15 50.80
N ASP A 4 -12.56 -12.82 51.03
CA ASP A 4 -12.44 -11.82 49.95
C ASP A 4 -11.06 -11.79 49.28
N ASN A 5 -10.02 -12.17 50.01
CA ASN A 5 -8.65 -12.25 49.46
C ASN A 5 -8.41 -13.46 48.54
N TRP A 6 -9.23 -14.51 48.73
CA TRP A 6 -9.20 -15.73 47.94
C TRP A 6 -9.88 -15.56 46.59
N GLU A 7 -11.06 -14.92 46.59
CA GLU A 7 -11.79 -14.65 45.33
C GLU A 7 -11.07 -13.67 44.41
N SER A 8 -10.45 -12.63 44.99
CA SER A 8 -9.64 -11.68 44.19
C SER A 8 -8.41 -12.34 43.57
N SER A 9 -7.75 -13.24 44.29
CA SER A 9 -6.59 -13.98 43.79
C SER A 9 -6.96 -14.94 42.66
N PHE A 10 -8.13 -15.59 42.77
CA PHE A 10 -8.64 -16.51 41.74
C PHE A 10 -9.10 -15.76 40.46
N ALA A 11 -9.70 -14.61 40.61
CA ALA A 11 -10.10 -13.73 39.50
C ALA A 11 -8.88 -13.21 38.72
N ILE A 12 -7.81 -12.84 39.43
CA ILE A 12 -6.54 -12.37 38.82
C ILE A 12 -5.86 -13.54 38.05
N ASP A 13 -5.82 -14.74 38.61
CA ASP A 13 -5.22 -15.90 37.94
C ASP A 13 -6.00 -16.32 36.68
N ASN A 14 -7.33 -16.32 36.75
CA ASN A 14 -8.17 -16.58 35.58
C ASN A 14 -8.05 -15.51 34.49
N SER A 15 -7.95 -14.25 34.87
CA SER A 15 -7.70 -13.15 33.93
C SER A 15 -6.33 -13.28 33.25
N SER A 16 -5.30 -13.63 34.01
CA SER A 16 -3.95 -13.82 33.50
C SER A 16 -3.84 -15.06 32.59
N ARG A 17 -4.51 -16.17 32.94
CA ARG A 17 -4.63 -17.40 32.11
C ARG A 17 -5.39 -17.12 30.81
N THR A 18 -6.45 -16.35 30.85
CA THR A 18 -7.23 -15.97 29.65
C THR A 18 -6.42 -15.06 28.74
N LYS A 19 -5.69 -14.08 29.29
CA LYS A 19 -4.74 -13.25 28.54
C LYS A 19 -3.62 -14.08 27.91
N ARG A 20 -3.07 -15.06 28.65
CA ARG A 20 -2.02 -15.95 28.18
C ARG A 20 -2.52 -16.93 27.08
N LYS A 21 -3.77 -17.40 27.16
CA LYS A 21 -4.41 -18.20 26.11
C LYS A 21 -4.67 -17.38 24.83
N ARG A 22 -5.15 -16.13 24.96
CA ARG A 22 -5.29 -15.20 23.84
C ARG A 22 -3.95 -14.85 23.19
N GLN A 23 -2.89 -14.79 23.98
CA GLN A 23 -1.52 -14.59 23.47
C GLN A 23 -0.95 -15.83 22.77
N LYS A 24 -1.47 -17.04 23.01
CA LYS A 24 -1.02 -18.29 22.39
C LYS A 24 -1.72 -18.65 21.08
N ALA A 25 -2.86 -18.06 20.76
CA ALA A 25 -3.55 -18.31 19.51
C ALA A 25 -2.76 -17.69 18.35
N ARG A 26 -2.33 -18.52 17.39
CA ARG A 26 -1.73 -18.07 16.12
C ARG A 26 -2.77 -17.31 15.33
N LEU A 27 -2.33 -16.35 14.51
CA LEU A 27 -3.21 -15.68 13.53
C LEU A 27 -3.88 -16.76 12.65
N PRO A 28 -5.22 -16.74 12.50
CA PRO A 28 -5.90 -17.67 11.62
C PRO A 28 -5.41 -17.52 10.18
N VAL A 29 -5.30 -18.63 9.48
CA VAL A 29 -4.78 -18.68 8.10
C VAL A 29 -5.53 -17.70 7.18
N ILE A 30 -6.84 -17.58 7.37
CA ILE A 30 -7.69 -16.69 6.59
C ILE A 30 -7.28 -15.20 6.75
N GLN A 31 -6.86 -14.79 7.95
CA GLN A 31 -6.38 -13.41 8.17
C GLN A 31 -5.02 -13.17 7.50
N ARG A 32 -4.15 -14.18 7.48
CA ARG A 32 -2.86 -14.11 6.79
C ARG A 32 -3.06 -13.99 5.29
N LEU A 33 -3.90 -14.84 4.70
CA LEU A 33 -4.22 -14.80 3.28
C LEU A 33 -4.91 -13.49 2.90
N SER A 34 -5.87 -13.02 3.70
CA SER A 34 -6.53 -11.73 3.43
C SER A 34 -5.56 -10.55 3.49
N PHE A 35 -4.57 -10.61 4.38
CA PHE A 35 -3.53 -9.59 4.47
C PHE A 35 -2.64 -9.61 3.22
N SER A 36 -2.19 -10.80 2.80
CA SER A 36 -1.38 -11.03 1.63
C SER A 36 -2.08 -10.50 0.37
N VAL A 37 -3.27 -11.02 0.05
CA VAL A 37 -4.07 -10.59 -1.12
C VAL A 37 -4.36 -9.08 -1.13
N GLY A 38 -4.44 -8.43 0.04
CA GLY A 38 -4.72 -6.99 0.13
C GLY A 38 -3.68 -6.10 -0.54
N ASN A 39 -2.44 -6.54 -0.73
CA ASN A 39 -1.40 -5.78 -1.41
C ASN A 39 -1.07 -6.31 -2.82
N PHE A 40 -1.66 -7.42 -3.22
CA PHE A 40 -1.38 -8.09 -4.50
C PHE A 40 -1.47 -7.15 -5.72
N LEU A 41 -2.52 -6.33 -5.79
CA LEU A 41 -2.68 -5.36 -6.88
C LEU A 41 -1.50 -4.38 -6.93
N ASN A 42 -1.07 -3.88 -5.78
CA ASN A 42 0.02 -2.92 -5.69
C ASN A 42 1.34 -3.52 -6.17
N ASP A 43 1.62 -4.77 -5.77
CA ASP A 43 2.85 -5.46 -6.15
C ASP A 43 2.82 -5.90 -7.63
N ALA A 44 1.66 -6.32 -8.16
CA ALA A 44 1.49 -6.63 -9.59
C ALA A 44 1.71 -5.39 -10.47
N VAL A 45 1.17 -4.24 -10.05
CA VAL A 45 1.39 -2.97 -10.73
C VAL A 45 2.86 -2.56 -10.65
N ALA A 46 3.55 -2.83 -9.54
CA ALA A 46 5.00 -2.59 -9.39
C ALA A 46 5.82 -3.36 -10.42
N GLY A 47 5.55 -4.64 -10.58
CA GLY A 47 6.22 -5.48 -11.57
C GLY A 47 5.96 -5.00 -13.01
N ALA A 48 4.71 -4.67 -13.33
CA ALA A 48 4.34 -4.14 -14.64
C ALA A 48 4.99 -2.76 -14.91
N TRP A 49 5.02 -1.88 -13.92
CA TRP A 49 5.72 -0.60 -14.01
C TRP A 49 7.20 -0.77 -14.32
N ALA A 50 7.91 -1.58 -13.53
CA ALA A 50 9.34 -1.79 -13.70
C ALA A 50 9.70 -2.43 -15.05
N SER A 51 8.85 -3.35 -15.53
CA SER A 51 9.13 -4.13 -16.74
C SER A 51 8.67 -3.47 -18.04
N TYR A 52 7.53 -2.79 -18.02
CA TYR A 52 6.85 -2.39 -19.26
C TYR A 52 6.71 -0.89 -19.46
N LEU A 53 6.66 -0.06 -18.41
CA LEU A 53 6.33 1.36 -18.56
C LEU A 53 7.29 2.11 -19.46
N ILE A 54 8.60 1.96 -19.25
CA ILE A 54 9.63 2.66 -20.05
C ILE A 54 9.57 2.19 -21.51
N ILE A 55 9.40 0.89 -21.73
CA ILE A 55 9.29 0.32 -23.08
C ILE A 55 8.04 0.86 -23.78
N PHE A 56 6.91 0.91 -23.09
CA PHE A 56 5.67 1.44 -23.62
C PHE A 56 5.81 2.92 -24.01
N GLN A 57 6.35 3.75 -23.13
CA GLN A 57 6.54 5.18 -23.38
C GLN A 57 7.49 5.45 -24.54
N THR A 58 8.58 4.68 -24.67
CA THR A 58 9.56 4.90 -25.73
C THR A 58 9.19 4.25 -27.05
N LYS A 59 8.66 3.02 -27.05
CA LYS A 59 8.41 2.25 -28.28
C LYS A 59 6.99 2.38 -28.80
N VAL A 60 6.00 2.50 -27.93
CA VAL A 60 4.60 2.58 -28.35
C VAL A 60 4.16 4.04 -28.50
N LEU A 61 4.50 4.90 -27.54
CA LEU A 61 4.13 6.30 -27.59
C LEU A 61 5.14 7.16 -28.41
N GLY A 62 6.31 6.61 -28.76
CA GLY A 62 7.31 7.33 -29.54
C GLY A 62 7.98 8.50 -28.80
N MET A 63 7.90 8.53 -27.45
CA MET A 63 8.55 9.56 -26.66
C MET A 63 10.09 9.40 -26.72
N SER A 64 10.81 10.53 -26.67
CA SER A 64 12.27 10.46 -26.66
C SER A 64 12.80 9.79 -25.38
N ASN A 65 13.86 9.01 -25.48
CA ASN A 65 14.53 8.38 -24.33
C ASN A 65 14.96 9.43 -23.29
N ARG A 66 15.32 10.62 -23.76
CA ARG A 66 15.70 11.74 -22.88
C ARG A 66 14.51 12.26 -22.10
N GLY A 67 13.36 12.46 -22.77
CA GLY A 67 12.12 12.92 -22.13
C GLY A 67 11.62 11.92 -21.08
N VAL A 68 11.56 10.63 -21.42
CA VAL A 68 11.15 9.57 -20.48
C VAL A 68 12.11 9.46 -19.29
N GLY A 69 13.41 9.58 -19.52
CA GLY A 69 14.41 9.56 -18.45
C GLY A 69 14.24 10.73 -17.47
N ILE A 70 14.07 11.95 -17.96
CA ILE A 70 13.82 13.13 -17.12
C ILE A 70 12.52 12.97 -16.34
N LEU A 71 11.44 12.52 -17.00
CA LEU A 71 10.15 12.28 -16.36
C LEU A 71 10.27 11.27 -15.22
N SER A 72 10.99 10.17 -15.44
CA SER A 72 11.23 9.14 -14.42
C SER A 72 11.96 9.70 -13.21
N ILE A 73 13.01 10.48 -13.40
CA ILE A 73 13.76 11.11 -12.31
C ILE A 73 12.85 12.04 -11.49
N ILE A 74 12.06 12.88 -12.17
CA ILE A 74 11.12 13.79 -11.50
C ILE A 74 10.11 13.00 -10.65
N VAL A 75 9.54 11.92 -11.21
CA VAL A 75 8.57 11.09 -10.51
C VAL A 75 9.20 10.41 -9.29
N PHE A 76 10.43 9.88 -9.36
CA PHE A 76 11.13 9.32 -8.22
C PHE A 76 11.41 10.33 -7.11
N LEU A 77 11.78 11.55 -7.46
CA LEU A 77 11.98 12.63 -6.47
C LEU A 77 10.66 13.00 -5.78
N ILE A 78 9.58 13.09 -6.55
CA ILE A 78 8.24 13.35 -6.02
C ILE A 78 7.78 12.20 -5.12
N ASP A 79 8.04 10.95 -5.50
CA ASP A 79 7.71 9.77 -4.69
C ASP A 79 8.34 9.84 -3.30
N ALA A 80 9.60 10.19 -3.21
CA ALA A 80 10.28 10.34 -1.93
C ALA A 80 9.58 11.37 -1.01
N VAL A 81 9.19 12.53 -1.56
CA VAL A 81 8.49 13.58 -0.81
C VAL A 81 7.07 13.14 -0.43
N VAL A 82 6.34 12.58 -1.40
CA VAL A 82 4.96 12.10 -1.21
C VAL A 82 4.91 11.01 -0.15
N SER A 83 5.84 10.07 -0.13
CA SER A 83 5.89 8.99 0.85
C SER A 83 6.01 9.51 2.28
N LEU A 84 6.85 10.52 2.51
CA LEU A 84 6.96 11.18 3.82
C LEU A 84 5.67 11.91 4.20
N PHE A 85 5.08 12.64 3.26
CA PHE A 85 3.84 13.38 3.48
C PHE A 85 2.65 12.44 3.75
N VAL A 86 2.53 11.35 3.00
CA VAL A 86 1.50 10.33 3.20
C VAL A 86 1.63 9.67 4.57
N GLY A 87 2.87 9.34 5.00
CA GLY A 87 3.10 8.81 6.34
C GLY A 87 2.58 9.77 7.42
N TYR A 88 2.92 11.05 7.32
CA TYR A 88 2.43 12.08 8.24
C TYR A 88 0.90 12.21 8.23
N VAL A 89 0.28 12.25 7.05
CA VAL A 89 -1.18 12.37 6.89
C VAL A 89 -1.90 11.15 7.47
N CYS A 90 -1.40 9.94 7.20
CA CYS A 90 -1.97 8.70 7.73
C CYS A 90 -1.94 8.63 9.26
N ASP A 91 -0.96 9.24 9.90
CA ASP A 91 -0.86 9.25 11.35
C ASP A 91 -1.68 10.37 12.01
N ASN A 92 -1.76 11.55 11.40
CA ASN A 92 -2.33 12.74 12.02
C ASN A 92 -3.76 13.08 11.57
N VAL A 93 -4.14 12.76 10.32
CA VAL A 93 -5.44 13.13 9.77
C VAL A 93 -6.48 12.04 9.99
N LYS A 94 -7.65 12.40 10.50
CA LYS A 94 -8.82 11.50 10.58
C LYS A 94 -9.60 11.60 9.27
N PHE A 95 -9.75 10.48 8.57
CA PHE A 95 -10.54 10.44 7.33
C PHE A 95 -12.03 10.55 7.67
N PRO A 96 -12.76 11.59 7.18
CA PRO A 96 -14.08 11.92 7.71
C PRO A 96 -15.18 10.91 7.35
N PHE A 97 -15.04 10.11 6.29
CA PHE A 97 -16.18 9.36 5.72
C PHE A 97 -16.27 7.88 6.12
N CYS A 98 -15.17 7.21 6.46
CA CYS A 98 -15.14 5.75 6.69
C CYS A 98 -14.37 5.32 7.94
N ALA A 99 -13.71 6.24 8.64
CA ALA A 99 -12.77 5.91 9.72
C ALA A 99 -13.45 5.28 10.93
N GLU A 100 -14.71 5.61 11.21
CA GLU A 100 -15.45 5.09 12.38
C GLU A 100 -15.85 3.61 12.19
N ARG A 101 -16.13 3.18 10.97
CA ARG A 101 -16.64 1.83 10.68
C ARG A 101 -15.56 0.83 10.27
N TYR A 102 -14.56 1.26 9.49
CA TYR A 102 -13.54 0.38 8.92
C TYR A 102 -12.14 0.54 9.51
N GLY A 103 -11.93 1.58 10.30
CA GLY A 103 -10.62 1.96 10.83
C GLY A 103 -9.84 2.85 9.86
N LYS A 104 -9.07 3.77 10.43
CA LYS A 104 -8.35 4.85 9.74
C LYS A 104 -7.43 4.34 8.64
N ARG A 105 -6.54 3.40 8.96
CA ARG A 105 -5.51 2.88 8.02
C ARG A 105 -6.11 2.09 6.86
N LYS A 106 -7.17 1.32 7.11
CA LYS A 106 -7.87 0.57 6.06
C LYS A 106 -8.56 1.48 5.06
N SER A 107 -9.10 2.62 5.51
CA SER A 107 -9.73 3.62 4.63
C SER A 107 -8.71 4.27 3.69
N PHE A 108 -7.53 4.62 4.20
CA PHE A 108 -6.45 5.15 3.36
C PHE A 108 -5.90 4.10 2.38
N HIS A 109 -5.78 2.83 2.82
CA HIS A 109 -5.40 1.74 1.94
C HIS A 109 -6.39 1.55 0.79
N LEU A 110 -7.68 1.55 1.07
CA LEU A 110 -8.73 1.46 0.05
C LEU A 110 -8.66 2.62 -0.94
N LEU A 111 -8.48 3.85 -0.47
CA LEU A 111 -8.31 5.02 -1.33
C LEU A 111 -7.08 4.86 -2.23
N GLY A 112 -5.94 4.45 -1.68
CA GLY A 112 -4.73 4.18 -2.44
C GLY A 112 -4.94 3.11 -3.52
N THR A 113 -5.59 2.01 -3.18
CA THR A 113 -5.91 0.93 -4.12
C THR A 113 -6.81 1.41 -5.27
N ILE A 114 -7.82 2.22 -5.00
CA ILE A 114 -8.70 2.81 -6.03
C ILE A 114 -7.90 3.73 -6.95
N LEU A 115 -7.02 4.57 -6.41
CA LEU A 115 -6.18 5.44 -7.22
C LEU A 115 -5.22 4.64 -8.11
N VAL A 116 -4.56 3.62 -7.56
CA VAL A 116 -3.66 2.74 -8.34
C VAL A 116 -4.43 2.04 -9.45
N ALA A 117 -5.57 1.41 -9.14
CA ALA A 117 -6.39 0.68 -10.11
C ALA A 117 -6.96 1.60 -11.21
N GLY A 118 -7.30 2.85 -10.89
CA GLY A 118 -7.85 3.81 -11.85
C GLY A 118 -6.80 4.45 -12.74
N PHE A 119 -5.65 4.83 -12.20
CA PHE A 119 -4.64 5.60 -12.94
C PHE A 119 -3.61 4.73 -13.65
N PHE A 120 -3.35 3.50 -13.19
CA PHE A 120 -2.41 2.60 -13.87
C PHE A 120 -2.83 2.25 -15.31
N PRO A 121 -4.09 1.87 -15.60
CA PRO A 121 -4.51 1.63 -16.97
C PRO A 121 -4.32 2.86 -17.87
N LEU A 122 -4.55 4.08 -17.37
CA LEU A 122 -4.36 5.31 -18.13
C LEU A 122 -2.91 5.54 -18.55
N LEU A 123 -1.94 5.03 -17.77
CA LEU A 123 -0.53 5.06 -18.13
C LEU A 123 -0.17 4.13 -19.30
N MET A 124 -0.96 3.06 -19.49
CA MET A 124 -0.77 2.07 -20.56
C MET A 124 -1.70 2.34 -21.76
N MET A 125 -2.39 3.47 -21.79
CA MET A 125 -3.25 3.88 -22.90
C MET A 125 -2.63 5.03 -23.67
N PRO A 126 -2.90 5.15 -24.98
CA PRO A 126 -2.51 6.33 -25.76
C PRO A 126 -3.12 7.59 -25.19
N CYS A 127 -2.45 8.72 -25.37
CA CYS A 127 -2.94 10.01 -24.92
C CYS A 127 -4.24 10.41 -25.65
N PHE A 128 -5.36 10.53 -24.92
CA PHE A 128 -6.66 10.89 -25.49
C PHE A 128 -6.74 12.36 -25.92
N ILE A 129 -5.90 13.21 -25.35
CA ILE A 129 -5.91 14.67 -25.55
C ILE A 129 -4.86 15.08 -26.57
N CYS A 130 -3.89 14.21 -26.86
CA CYS A 130 -2.81 14.47 -27.76
C CYS A 130 -3.23 14.11 -29.21
N GLY A 131 -3.42 15.09 -30.09
CA GLY A 131 -3.60 14.83 -31.53
C GLY A 131 -2.32 14.28 -32.18
N SER A 132 -2.43 13.81 -33.43
CA SER A 132 -1.33 13.21 -34.20
C SER A 132 -0.08 14.12 -34.37
N ASP A 133 -0.23 15.43 -34.20
CA ASP A 133 0.85 16.43 -34.28
C ASP A 133 1.21 17.04 -32.91
N SER A 134 0.95 16.32 -31.82
CA SER A 134 1.23 16.85 -30.48
C SER A 134 2.72 16.97 -30.21
N SER A 135 3.16 18.15 -29.73
CA SER A 135 4.53 18.32 -29.26
C SER A 135 4.83 17.36 -28.11
N GLU A 136 6.05 16.84 -28.07
CA GLU A 136 6.52 15.91 -27.01
C GLU A 136 6.26 16.48 -25.60
N TRP A 137 6.33 17.81 -25.44
CA TRP A 137 6.05 18.48 -24.19
C TRP A 137 4.62 18.26 -23.66
N LYS A 138 3.62 18.21 -24.53
CA LYS A 138 2.24 17.91 -24.14
C LYS A 138 2.10 16.49 -23.60
N MET A 139 2.78 15.53 -24.23
CA MET A 139 2.81 14.14 -23.77
C MET A 139 3.50 14.02 -22.42
N LEU A 140 4.64 14.70 -22.22
CA LEU A 140 5.36 14.70 -20.93
C LEU A 140 4.50 15.25 -19.80
N VAL A 141 3.78 16.34 -20.02
CA VAL A 141 2.89 16.93 -19.00
C VAL A 141 1.71 16.00 -18.71
N TYR A 142 1.08 15.42 -19.74
CA TYR A 142 -0.04 14.51 -19.59
C TYR A 142 0.35 13.25 -18.77
N TYR A 143 1.35 12.51 -19.24
CA TYR A 143 1.81 11.31 -18.54
C TYR A 143 2.44 11.63 -17.18
N GLY A 144 3.13 12.76 -17.06
CA GLY A 144 3.67 13.23 -15.79
C GLY A 144 2.60 13.42 -14.71
N THR A 145 1.50 14.09 -15.07
CA THR A 145 0.37 14.30 -14.16
C THR A 145 -0.26 12.97 -13.72
N ILE A 146 -0.46 12.04 -14.65
CA ILE A 146 -1.01 10.71 -14.35
C ILE A 146 -0.05 9.91 -13.45
N MET A 147 1.26 9.93 -13.76
CA MET A 147 2.29 9.24 -12.97
C MET A 147 2.36 9.77 -11.54
N ILE A 148 2.31 11.08 -11.34
CA ILE A 148 2.31 11.69 -10.01
C ILE A 148 1.07 11.28 -9.21
N THR A 149 -0.12 11.32 -9.84
CA THR A 149 -1.38 10.94 -9.18
C THR A 149 -1.38 9.45 -8.83
N HIS A 150 -0.91 8.58 -9.74
CA HIS A 150 -0.72 7.16 -9.49
C HIS A 150 0.24 6.92 -8.33
N ASN A 151 1.35 7.67 -8.26
CA ASN A 151 2.36 7.54 -7.21
C ASN A 151 1.82 7.90 -5.82
N ILE A 152 0.94 8.92 -5.73
CA ILE A 152 0.22 9.22 -4.48
C ILE A 152 -0.63 8.02 -4.04
N GLY A 153 -1.37 7.40 -4.96
CA GLY A 153 -2.14 6.19 -4.70
C GLY A 153 -1.28 5.02 -4.22
N TRP A 154 -0.14 4.82 -4.90
CA TRP A 154 0.84 3.81 -4.52
C TRP A 154 1.37 4.02 -3.12
N ALA A 155 1.86 5.21 -2.78
CA ALA A 155 2.38 5.54 -1.46
C ALA A 155 1.31 5.31 -0.37
N LEU A 156 0.06 5.71 -0.62
CA LEU A 156 -1.06 5.46 0.28
C LEU A 156 -1.28 3.97 0.51
N ALA A 157 -1.38 3.17 -0.55
CA ALA A 157 -1.59 1.72 -0.44
C ALA A 157 -0.43 1.03 0.29
N GLN A 158 0.80 1.35 -0.09
CA GLN A 158 2.01 0.73 0.42
C GLN A 158 2.26 1.03 1.91
N ILE A 159 2.23 2.31 2.29
CA ILE A 159 2.53 2.75 3.65
C ILE A 159 1.45 2.29 4.62
N THR A 160 0.18 2.41 4.24
CA THR A 160 -0.92 1.98 5.12
C THR A 160 -0.98 0.47 5.27
N HIS A 161 -0.66 -0.31 4.22
CA HIS A 161 -0.57 -1.76 4.32
C HIS A 161 0.54 -2.20 5.27
N LEU A 162 1.73 -1.59 5.19
CA LEU A 162 2.82 -1.84 6.14
C LEU A 162 2.43 -1.47 7.58
N ALA A 163 1.74 -0.36 7.75
CA ALA A 163 1.29 0.11 9.06
C ALA A 163 0.20 -0.78 9.69
N LEU A 164 -0.48 -1.63 8.91
CA LEU A 164 -1.44 -2.62 9.42
C LEU A 164 -0.77 -3.84 10.07
N ILE A 165 0.51 -4.13 9.77
CA ILE A 165 1.21 -5.29 10.33
C ILE A 165 1.23 -5.28 11.86
N PRO A 166 1.69 -4.21 12.55
CA PRO A 166 1.71 -4.18 14.00
C PRO A 166 0.31 -4.12 14.63
N GLU A 167 -0.71 -3.68 13.89
CA GLU A 167 -2.10 -3.73 14.36
C GLU A 167 -2.70 -5.14 14.28
N THR A 168 -2.30 -5.91 13.26
CA THR A 168 -2.82 -7.25 13.00
C THR A 168 -2.05 -8.30 13.79
N ALA A 169 -0.74 -8.22 13.81
CA ALA A 169 0.15 -9.15 14.49
C ALA A 169 0.51 -8.65 15.90
N LYS A 170 0.23 -9.47 16.89
CA LYS A 170 0.54 -9.16 18.30
C LYS A 170 1.90 -9.72 18.76
N ARG A 171 2.54 -10.55 17.94
CA ARG A 171 3.78 -11.23 18.27
C ARG A 171 4.86 -10.91 17.25
N PRO A 172 6.12 -10.79 17.66
CA PRO A 172 7.22 -10.59 16.73
C PRO A 172 7.30 -11.66 15.62
N ARG A 173 7.05 -12.92 15.95
CA ARG A 173 7.03 -14.02 14.97
C ARG A 173 5.93 -13.86 13.91
N GLU A 174 4.73 -13.43 14.32
CA GLU A 174 3.61 -13.17 13.41
C GLU A 174 3.88 -11.98 12.50
N MET A 175 4.57 -10.95 13.00
CA MET A 175 5.03 -9.83 12.19
C MET A 175 6.00 -10.28 11.10
N VAL A 176 6.99 -11.12 11.47
CA VAL A 176 7.95 -11.69 10.51
C VAL A 176 7.23 -12.56 9.48
N GLU A 177 6.27 -13.41 9.90
CA GLU A 177 5.48 -14.24 8.99
C GLU A 177 4.66 -13.39 8.00
N LEU A 178 4.02 -12.29 8.44
CA LEU A 178 3.27 -11.38 7.54
C LEU A 178 4.20 -10.64 6.57
N HIS A 179 5.38 -10.23 7.03
CA HIS A 179 6.39 -9.66 6.14
C HIS A 179 6.90 -10.68 5.11
N ALA A 180 7.16 -11.93 5.53
CA ALA A 180 7.62 -12.99 4.63
C ALA A 180 6.58 -13.33 3.56
N LEU A 181 5.30 -13.49 3.94
CA LEU A 181 4.21 -13.73 3.00
C LEU A 181 4.09 -12.63 1.93
N ARG A 182 4.33 -11.38 2.31
CA ARG A 182 4.34 -10.27 1.36
C ARG A 182 5.51 -10.36 0.37
N TRP A 183 6.72 -10.76 0.83
CA TRP A 183 7.87 -10.92 -0.05
C TRP A 183 7.73 -12.12 -1.01
N GLU A 184 7.06 -13.19 -0.58
CA GLU A 184 6.77 -14.33 -1.45
C GLU A 184 5.90 -13.92 -2.63
N GLU A 185 4.88 -13.07 -2.42
CA GLU A 185 4.03 -12.56 -3.52
C GLU A 185 4.83 -11.76 -4.55
N VAL A 186 5.75 -10.91 -4.11
CA VAL A 186 6.65 -10.15 -5.01
C VAL A 186 7.50 -11.10 -5.86
N CYS A 187 8.03 -12.18 -5.27
CA CYS A 187 8.85 -13.14 -6.00
C CYS A 187 8.08 -13.96 -7.06
N TYR A 188 6.76 -14.12 -6.90
CA TYR A 188 5.94 -14.81 -7.91
C TYR A 188 5.49 -13.90 -9.06
N ILE A 189 5.58 -12.58 -8.92
CA ILE A 189 5.12 -11.60 -9.91
C ILE A 189 6.28 -11.15 -10.83
N ILE A 190 7.53 -11.20 -10.38
CA ILE A 190 8.74 -10.85 -11.15
C ILE A 190 9.31 -12.08 -11.84
#